data_701259df963ddb2df1d82ed90488f989
#
_entry.id   701259df963ddb2df1d82ed90488f989
#
_cell.length_a   1.000
_cell.length_b   1.000
_cell.length_c   1.000
_cell.angle_alpha   90.00
_cell.angle_beta   90.00
_cell.angle_gamma   90.00
#
_symmetry.space_group_name_H-M   'P 1'
#
loop_
_entity.id
_entity.type
_entity.pdbx_description
1 polymer ?
#
loop_
_entity_poly.entity_id
_entity_poly.type
_entity_poly.pdbx_seq_one_letter_code
_entity_poly.pdbx_strand_id
1 'polypeptide(L)'
;MNAELELLAESAERLFADHVTPALFSAVESGRWPDTLWRAVTTAGFERAEMPEFAACVCRVAGRYAAPIPLPETILAVSLLEGAGVDVPAGLLTIALTPIVIDSDGTLSGTAPRVPWARHAGHILVIGGDPDGATLALVAGTRAQIMPGQNIAGEPRDDVCFDGVPALQIFAGASLAALQEQAALLRAAQIAGVLEKILAMTVQYAGERRQFGRAIAKFQVVQHNLAVFAGHSAAACAAVEAAVGAPNFLAVAAAKAAASEAAGEAAAIAHQLHGAIGFTEEHDLHRYTKALWAWREECGNEGEWNSRLGAKVAARGGAALWPEITRSGG
;
A
#
# COMPACT_ATOMS: atom_id res chain seq x y z
N MET A 1 -5.27 20.31 9.32
CA MET A 1 -4.06 19.60 8.90
C MET A 1 -2.88 20.40 9.43
N ASN A 2 -1.82 19.76 9.95
CA ASN A 2 -0.64 20.46 10.46
C ASN A 2 0.11 21.06 9.25
N ALA A 3 0.66 22.29 9.36
CA ALA A 3 1.40 22.96 8.29
C ALA A 3 2.57 22.12 7.74
N GLU A 4 3.18 21.29 8.58
CA GLU A 4 4.25 20.37 8.17
C GLU A 4 3.74 19.27 7.24
N LEU A 5 2.55 18.71 7.50
CA LEU A 5 1.92 17.71 6.63
C LEU A 5 1.51 18.32 5.27
N GLU A 6 1.08 19.57 5.25
CA GLU A 6 0.77 20.27 4.00
C GLU A 6 2.02 20.46 3.15
N LEU A 7 3.11 20.94 3.74
CA LEU A 7 4.40 21.09 3.05
C LEU A 7 4.96 19.75 2.55
N LEU A 8 4.82 18.69 3.36
CA LEU A 8 5.23 17.35 2.98
C LEU A 8 4.42 16.85 1.77
N ALA A 9 3.09 17.01 1.82
CA ALA A 9 2.21 16.63 0.73
C ALA A 9 2.54 17.38 -0.56
N GLU A 10 2.75 18.70 -0.51
CA GLU A 10 3.13 19.50 -1.67
C GLU A 10 4.50 19.10 -2.24
N SER A 11 5.46 18.77 -1.37
CA SER A 11 6.78 18.30 -1.80
C SER A 11 6.68 16.95 -2.50
N ALA A 12 5.89 16.02 -1.93
CA ALA A 12 5.65 14.70 -2.52
C ALA A 12 4.89 14.81 -3.86
N GLU A 13 3.87 15.67 -3.94
CA GLU A 13 3.12 15.91 -5.19
C GLU A 13 4.07 16.38 -6.31
N ARG A 14 4.95 17.34 -6.05
CA ARG A 14 5.92 17.81 -7.04
C ARG A 14 6.86 16.70 -7.47
N LEU A 15 7.42 15.94 -6.50
CA LEU A 15 8.35 14.85 -6.79
C LEU A 15 7.71 13.79 -7.68
N PHE A 16 6.52 13.31 -7.31
CA PHE A 16 5.86 12.26 -8.09
C PHE A 16 5.36 12.77 -9.44
N ALA A 17 4.87 14.01 -9.54
CA ALA A 17 4.49 14.62 -10.81
C ALA A 17 5.67 14.69 -11.80
N ASP A 18 6.87 15.02 -11.32
CA ASP A 18 8.05 15.17 -12.15
C ASP A 18 8.63 13.82 -12.61
N HIS A 19 8.47 12.76 -11.81
CA HIS A 19 9.17 11.49 -12.03
C HIS A 19 8.27 10.35 -12.49
N VAL A 20 6.96 10.36 -12.19
CA VAL A 20 6.04 9.31 -12.60
C VAL A 20 5.45 9.64 -13.97
N THR A 21 6.01 9.06 -15.00
CA THR A 21 5.66 9.30 -16.41
C THR A 21 5.17 8.03 -17.10
N PRO A 22 4.46 8.11 -18.23
CA PRO A 22 4.12 6.92 -19.02
C PRO A 22 5.32 6.05 -19.38
N ALA A 23 6.48 6.66 -19.67
CA ALA A 23 7.70 5.94 -19.98
C ALA A 23 8.24 5.14 -18.78
N LEU A 24 8.02 5.63 -17.55
CA LEU A 24 8.40 4.91 -16.33
C LEU A 24 7.61 3.61 -16.20
N PHE A 25 6.29 3.64 -16.42
CA PHE A 25 5.46 2.43 -16.35
C PHE A 25 5.91 1.39 -17.36
N SER A 26 6.13 1.77 -18.62
CA SER A 26 6.66 0.87 -19.67
C SER A 26 8.03 0.29 -19.30
N ALA A 27 8.87 1.08 -18.62
CA ALA A 27 10.16 0.61 -18.12
C ALA A 27 9.99 -0.46 -17.04
N VAL A 28 9.10 -0.25 -16.07
CA VAL A 28 8.82 -1.19 -14.98
C VAL A 28 8.17 -2.47 -15.51
N GLU A 29 7.19 -2.36 -16.41
CA GLU A 29 6.57 -3.51 -17.07
C GLU A 29 7.58 -4.37 -17.83
N SER A 30 8.67 -3.76 -18.37
CA SER A 30 9.81 -4.49 -18.96
C SER A 30 10.82 -5.02 -17.95
N GLY A 31 10.55 -4.94 -16.64
CA GLY A 31 11.39 -5.44 -15.56
C GLY A 31 12.51 -4.49 -15.11
N ARG A 32 12.53 -3.24 -15.58
CA ARG A 32 13.55 -2.26 -15.18
C ARG A 32 13.21 -1.62 -13.85
N TRP A 33 14.23 -1.46 -13.00
CA TRP A 33 14.11 -0.74 -11.73
C TRP A 33 13.92 0.78 -11.98
N PRO A 34 12.97 1.46 -11.32
CA PRO A 34 12.72 2.89 -11.46
C PRO A 34 13.76 3.75 -10.70
N ASP A 35 15.04 3.60 -11.01
CA ASP A 35 16.18 4.18 -10.28
C ASP A 35 16.09 5.69 -10.09
N THR A 36 15.67 6.43 -11.11
CA THR A 36 15.56 7.89 -11.04
C THR A 36 14.49 8.33 -10.03
N LEU A 37 13.32 7.70 -10.07
CA LEU A 37 12.25 7.96 -9.11
C LEU A 37 12.70 7.57 -7.70
N TRP A 38 13.28 6.37 -7.55
CA TRP A 38 13.71 5.89 -6.23
C TRP A 38 14.78 6.80 -5.61
N ARG A 39 15.75 7.23 -6.40
CA ARG A 39 16.78 8.17 -5.95
C ARG A 39 16.19 9.52 -5.54
N ALA A 40 15.19 10.03 -6.24
CA ALA A 40 14.50 11.25 -5.85
C ALA A 40 13.76 11.06 -4.50
N VAL A 41 13.08 9.93 -4.30
CA VAL A 41 12.39 9.57 -3.05
C VAL A 41 13.38 9.51 -1.87
N THR A 42 14.51 8.82 -2.03
CA THR A 42 15.53 8.71 -0.97
C THR A 42 16.28 10.00 -0.71
N THR A 43 16.49 10.83 -1.73
CA THR A 43 17.09 12.17 -1.55
C THR A 43 16.14 13.09 -0.76
N ALA A 44 14.84 12.95 -0.94
CA ALA A 44 13.83 13.68 -0.17
C ALA A 44 13.57 13.09 1.23
N GLY A 45 14.11 11.91 1.54
CA GLY A 45 13.95 11.23 2.82
C GLY A 45 12.56 10.61 3.04
N PHE A 46 11.77 10.42 1.98
CA PHE A 46 10.39 9.93 2.10
C PHE A 46 10.30 8.48 2.60
N GLU A 47 11.34 7.68 2.36
CA GLU A 47 11.43 6.32 2.88
C GLU A 47 11.70 6.24 4.39
N ARG A 48 12.04 7.38 5.00
CA ARG A 48 12.32 7.55 6.44
C ARG A 48 11.24 8.33 7.18
N ALA A 49 10.02 8.28 6.70
CA ALA A 49 8.88 8.94 7.33
C ALA A 49 8.55 8.25 8.68
N GLU A 50 9.15 8.72 9.78
CA GLU A 50 9.05 8.11 11.11
C GLU A 50 7.66 8.24 11.73
N MET A 51 6.98 9.37 11.52
CA MET A 51 5.64 9.60 12.06
C MET A 51 4.59 8.87 11.22
N PRO A 52 3.64 8.15 11.83
CA PRO A 52 2.58 7.46 11.08
C PRO A 52 1.82 8.37 10.11
N GLU A 53 1.59 9.63 10.50
CA GLU A 53 0.92 10.64 9.68
C GLU A 53 1.75 11.01 8.44
N PHE A 54 3.07 11.11 8.59
CA PHE A 54 3.98 11.43 7.48
C PHE A 54 4.09 10.25 6.52
N ALA A 55 4.25 9.04 7.04
CA ALA A 55 4.27 7.82 6.26
C ALA A 55 2.99 7.62 5.44
N ALA A 56 1.83 7.78 6.07
CA ALA A 56 0.54 7.69 5.40
C ALA A 56 0.35 8.81 4.36
N CYS A 57 0.77 10.04 4.65
CA CYS A 57 0.72 11.16 3.74
C CYS A 57 1.51 10.87 2.45
N VAL A 58 2.78 10.48 2.57
CA VAL A 58 3.65 10.18 1.42
C VAL A 58 3.12 8.97 0.64
N CYS A 59 2.65 7.92 1.32
CA CYS A 59 2.02 6.76 0.66
C CYS A 59 0.74 7.16 -0.10
N ARG A 60 -0.11 8.03 0.45
CA ARG A 60 -1.33 8.52 -0.21
C ARG A 60 -0.98 9.32 -1.47
N VAL A 61 0.02 10.20 -1.39
CA VAL A 61 0.47 10.95 -2.57
C VAL A 61 1.08 10.01 -3.62
N ALA A 62 1.96 9.08 -3.23
CA ALA A 62 2.49 8.05 -4.14
C ALA A 62 1.35 7.26 -4.82
N GLY A 63 0.28 6.96 -4.08
CA GLY A 63 -0.94 6.34 -4.60
C GLY A 63 -1.62 7.15 -5.69
N ARG A 64 -1.74 8.48 -5.55
CA ARG A 64 -2.32 9.37 -6.58
C ARG A 64 -1.61 9.27 -7.93
N TYR A 65 -0.37 8.84 -7.93
CA TYR A 65 0.43 8.63 -9.13
C TYR A 65 0.56 7.15 -9.50
N ALA A 66 -0.04 6.23 -8.73
CA ALA A 66 0.20 4.79 -8.84
C ALA A 66 1.71 4.49 -8.96
N ALA A 67 2.54 5.19 -8.18
CA ALA A 67 3.99 5.13 -8.27
C ALA A 67 4.51 3.70 -8.10
N PRO A 68 5.19 3.11 -9.10
CA PRO A 68 5.58 1.72 -9.09
C PRO A 68 6.90 1.52 -8.32
N ILE A 69 6.84 1.69 -7.00
CA ILE A 69 7.96 1.53 -6.06
C ILE A 69 7.48 0.92 -4.74
N PRO A 70 8.33 0.20 -4.00
CA PRO A 70 7.95 -0.42 -2.72
C PRO A 70 8.05 0.56 -1.54
N LEU A 71 7.43 1.73 -1.67
CA LEU A 71 7.54 2.78 -0.66
C LEU A 71 6.98 2.36 0.71
N PRO A 72 5.76 1.76 0.81
CA PRO A 72 5.23 1.30 2.10
C PRO A 72 6.11 0.26 2.78
N GLU A 73 6.62 -0.69 2.00
CA GLU A 73 7.47 -1.78 2.49
C GLU A 73 8.80 -1.24 3.02
N THR A 74 9.39 -0.30 2.29
CA THR A 74 10.65 0.31 2.73
C THR A 74 10.45 1.19 3.96
N ILE A 75 9.41 2.02 4.01
CA ILE A 75 9.08 2.82 5.20
C ILE A 75 8.93 1.91 6.42
N LEU A 76 8.16 0.83 6.30
CA LEU A 76 7.97 -0.12 7.40
C LEU A 76 9.30 -0.75 7.84
N ALA A 77 10.10 -1.23 6.89
CA ALA A 77 11.37 -1.87 7.19
C ALA A 77 12.38 -0.89 7.83
N VAL A 78 12.46 0.33 7.32
CA VAL A 78 13.32 1.39 7.89
C VAL A 78 12.90 1.73 9.32
N SER A 79 11.60 1.97 9.54
CA SER A 79 11.06 2.26 10.89
C SER A 79 11.38 1.16 11.91
N LEU A 80 11.35 -0.10 11.50
CA LEU A 80 11.68 -1.24 12.36
C LEU A 80 13.18 -1.30 12.71
N LEU A 81 14.06 -1.03 11.74
CA LEU A 81 15.50 -0.97 11.99
C LEU A 81 15.85 0.19 12.92
N GLU A 82 15.36 1.39 12.61
CA GLU A 82 15.62 2.60 13.42
C GLU A 82 15.07 2.45 14.84
N GLY A 83 13.84 1.90 14.98
CA GLY A 83 13.25 1.61 16.28
C GLY A 83 14.01 0.59 17.13
N ALA A 84 14.78 -0.30 16.50
CA ALA A 84 15.66 -1.26 17.15
C ALA A 84 17.09 -0.73 17.36
N GLY A 85 17.41 0.48 16.93
CA GLY A 85 18.76 1.04 16.97
C GLY A 85 19.74 0.36 15.99
N VAL A 86 19.20 -0.20 14.91
CA VAL A 86 19.96 -0.89 13.86
C VAL A 86 20.18 0.07 12.70
N ASP A 87 21.41 0.14 12.21
CA ASP A 87 21.74 0.98 11.06
C ASP A 87 20.98 0.55 9.82
N VAL A 88 20.35 1.51 9.14
CA VAL A 88 19.66 1.28 7.88
C VAL A 88 20.68 1.13 6.76
N PRO A 89 20.74 -0.04 6.09
CA PRO A 89 21.70 -0.27 5.03
C PRO A 89 21.40 0.59 3.79
N ALA A 90 22.44 0.90 3.03
CA ALA A 90 22.29 1.61 1.77
C ALA A 90 21.57 0.74 0.71
N GLY A 91 20.83 1.38 -0.20
CA GLY A 91 20.10 0.74 -1.28
C GLY A 91 18.65 0.43 -0.95
N LEU A 92 18.00 -0.34 -1.82
CA LEU A 92 16.63 -0.73 -1.59
C LEU A 92 16.52 -1.75 -0.46
N LEU A 93 15.67 -1.46 0.51
CA LEU A 93 15.28 -2.35 1.59
C LEU A 93 13.80 -2.73 1.40
N THR A 94 13.51 -4.03 1.46
CA THR A 94 12.13 -4.53 1.46
C THR A 94 11.88 -5.44 2.66
N ILE A 95 10.63 -5.86 2.86
CA ILE A 95 10.24 -6.72 3.98
C ILE A 95 9.46 -7.94 3.49
N ALA A 96 9.79 -9.10 4.05
CA ALA A 96 9.02 -10.34 3.90
C ALA A 96 8.11 -10.52 5.12
N LEU A 97 6.80 -10.36 4.93
CA LEU A 97 5.79 -10.50 6.00
C LEU A 97 5.33 -11.94 6.24
N THR A 98 6.01 -12.93 5.64
CA THR A 98 5.79 -14.34 5.89
C THR A 98 6.83 -14.84 6.88
N PRO A 99 6.42 -15.51 7.98
CA PRO A 99 7.36 -16.02 8.96
C PRO A 99 8.32 -17.07 8.36
N ILE A 100 9.60 -16.92 8.65
CA ILE A 100 10.68 -17.80 8.22
C ILE A 100 11.37 -18.40 9.46
N VAL A 101 11.83 -19.63 9.35
CA VAL A 101 12.60 -20.26 10.43
C VAL A 101 13.96 -19.56 10.55
N ILE A 102 14.26 -19.10 11.77
CA ILE A 102 15.59 -18.58 12.14
C ILE A 102 16.17 -19.54 13.15
N ASP A 103 17.21 -20.23 12.77
CA ASP A 103 17.89 -21.20 13.64
C ASP A 103 18.73 -20.52 14.72
N SER A 104 19.14 -21.28 15.73
CA SER A 104 19.91 -20.77 16.89
C SER A 104 21.28 -20.22 16.52
N ASP A 105 21.82 -20.59 15.37
CA ASP A 105 23.07 -20.06 14.81
C ASP A 105 22.86 -18.80 13.94
N GLY A 106 21.62 -18.36 13.80
CA GLY A 106 21.25 -17.18 13.01
C GLY A 106 21.10 -17.43 11.52
N THR A 107 20.99 -18.69 11.09
CA THR A 107 20.70 -19.03 9.69
C THR A 107 19.19 -19.06 9.43
N LEU A 108 18.78 -18.66 8.22
CA LEU A 108 17.38 -18.61 7.78
C LEU A 108 17.10 -19.77 6.82
N SER A 109 15.95 -20.44 7.05
CA SER A 109 15.46 -21.52 6.20
C SER A 109 13.94 -21.39 5.96
N GLY A 110 13.53 -21.50 4.69
CA GLY A 110 12.13 -21.42 4.29
C GLY A 110 11.91 -20.59 3.04
N THR A 111 10.64 -20.39 2.68
CA THR A 111 10.25 -19.59 1.51
C THR A 111 9.24 -18.53 1.89
N ALA A 112 9.54 -17.26 1.57
CA ALA A 112 8.63 -16.15 1.66
C ALA A 112 8.03 -15.88 0.28
N PRO A 113 6.73 -16.14 0.07
CA PRO A 113 6.07 -15.87 -1.20
C PRO A 113 5.78 -14.38 -1.37
N ARG A 114 5.80 -13.95 -2.63
CA ARG A 114 5.32 -12.62 -3.06
C ARG A 114 5.97 -11.43 -2.35
N VAL A 115 7.27 -11.51 -2.04
CA VAL A 115 8.02 -10.40 -1.43
C VAL A 115 8.12 -9.24 -2.43
N PRO A 116 7.69 -8.03 -2.04
CA PRO A 116 7.71 -6.90 -2.94
C PRO A 116 9.14 -6.53 -3.36
N TRP A 117 9.36 -6.44 -4.67
CA TRP A 117 10.61 -5.95 -5.28
C TRP A 117 11.90 -6.64 -4.81
N ALA A 118 11.83 -7.87 -4.30
CA ALA A 118 12.97 -8.57 -3.73
C ALA A 118 14.15 -8.72 -4.71
N ARG A 119 13.86 -8.90 -6.02
CA ARG A 119 14.90 -9.00 -7.07
C ARG A 119 15.77 -7.74 -7.22
N HIS A 120 15.27 -6.60 -6.73
CA HIS A 120 15.96 -5.31 -6.78
C HIS A 120 16.49 -4.88 -5.40
N ALA A 121 16.10 -5.59 -4.33
CA ALA A 121 16.47 -5.24 -2.97
C ALA A 121 17.93 -5.64 -2.65
N GLY A 122 18.70 -4.67 -2.16
CA GLY A 122 20.01 -4.94 -1.58
C GLY A 122 19.90 -5.72 -0.26
N HIS A 123 18.83 -5.47 0.48
CA HIS A 123 18.56 -6.10 1.77
C HIS A 123 17.08 -6.44 1.92
N ILE A 124 16.81 -7.53 2.64
CA ILE A 124 15.46 -7.99 2.95
C ILE A 124 15.34 -8.12 4.47
N LEU A 125 14.35 -7.46 5.04
CA LEU A 125 13.96 -7.67 6.43
C LEU A 125 13.00 -8.85 6.49
N VAL A 126 13.30 -9.83 7.34
CA VAL A 126 12.55 -11.10 7.44
C VAL A 126 12.02 -11.26 8.85
N ILE A 127 10.83 -11.81 8.98
CA ILE A 127 10.18 -12.10 10.26
C ILE A 127 10.44 -13.55 10.64
N GLY A 128 10.91 -13.78 11.87
CA GLY A 128 11.06 -15.12 12.45
C GLY A 128 9.72 -15.75 12.83
N GLY A 129 9.69 -17.08 12.83
CA GLY A 129 8.50 -17.90 12.97
C GLY A 129 7.91 -18.01 14.39
N ASP A 130 8.37 -17.27 15.37
CA ASP A 130 7.75 -17.23 16.70
C ASP A 130 6.50 -16.33 16.68
N PRO A 131 5.28 -16.87 16.89
CA PRO A 131 4.06 -16.09 16.80
C PRO A 131 3.90 -15.04 17.91
N ASP A 132 4.54 -15.22 19.06
CA ASP A 132 4.36 -14.37 20.24
C ASP A 132 5.47 -13.32 20.43
N GLY A 133 6.61 -13.49 19.79
CA GLY A 133 7.72 -12.57 19.85
C GLY A 133 8.41 -12.45 18.49
N ALA A 134 8.13 -11.41 17.74
CA ALA A 134 8.77 -11.27 16.44
C ALA A 134 10.27 -11.06 16.60
N THR A 135 11.01 -12.07 16.25
CA THR A 135 12.42 -11.92 15.92
C THR A 135 12.49 -11.41 14.48
N LEU A 136 13.24 -10.34 14.26
CA LEU A 136 13.51 -9.81 12.94
C LEU A 136 14.94 -10.12 12.54
N ALA A 137 15.14 -10.50 11.29
CA ALA A 137 16.46 -10.74 10.73
C ALA A 137 16.68 -9.89 9.47
N LEU A 138 17.78 -9.15 9.42
CA LEU A 138 18.23 -8.46 8.23
C LEU A 138 19.13 -9.39 7.43
N VAL A 139 18.86 -9.58 6.16
CA VAL A 139 19.65 -10.42 5.26
C VAL A 139 20.07 -9.66 4.00
N ALA A 140 21.23 -10.02 3.43
CA ALA A 140 21.61 -9.51 2.12
C ALA A 140 20.76 -10.18 1.02
N GLY A 141 20.11 -9.38 0.18
CA GLY A 141 19.26 -9.87 -0.91
C GLY A 141 20.00 -10.81 -1.88
N THR A 142 21.30 -10.59 -2.06
CA THR A 142 22.17 -11.43 -2.91
C THR A 142 22.44 -12.82 -2.37
N ARG A 143 22.08 -13.10 -1.12
CA ARG A 143 22.25 -14.42 -0.50
C ARG A 143 21.02 -15.32 -0.62
N ALA A 144 19.86 -14.75 -0.88
CA ALA A 144 18.62 -15.48 -1.07
C ALA A 144 18.42 -15.87 -2.55
N GLN A 145 17.79 -17.01 -2.77
CA GLN A 145 17.37 -17.39 -4.11
C GLN A 145 16.03 -16.73 -4.43
N ILE A 146 15.99 -15.98 -5.52
CA ILE A 146 14.80 -15.23 -5.92
C ILE A 146 14.16 -15.87 -7.15
N MET A 147 12.90 -16.22 -7.03
CA MET A 147 12.04 -16.66 -8.13
C MET A 147 11.14 -15.48 -8.54
N PRO A 148 11.38 -14.91 -9.72
CA PRO A 148 10.64 -13.72 -10.17
C PRO A 148 9.14 -13.97 -10.32
N GLY A 149 8.33 -13.09 -9.75
CA GLY A 149 6.88 -12.99 -9.89
C GLY A 149 6.43 -11.56 -10.06
N GLN A 150 5.16 -11.35 -10.35
CA GLN A 150 4.58 -10.00 -10.44
C GLN A 150 3.10 -10.01 -10.07
N ASN A 151 2.58 -8.86 -9.67
CA ASN A 151 1.15 -8.66 -9.49
C ASN A 151 0.49 -8.20 -10.80
N ILE A 152 -0.83 -7.99 -10.78
CA ILE A 152 -1.60 -7.57 -11.98
C ILE A 152 -1.21 -6.15 -12.45
N ALA A 153 -0.64 -5.33 -11.59
CA ALA A 153 -0.11 -4.01 -11.95
C ALA A 153 1.28 -4.07 -12.62
N GLY A 154 1.87 -5.28 -12.75
CA GLY A 154 3.21 -5.46 -13.29
C GLY A 154 4.33 -5.20 -12.28
N GLU A 155 4.01 -4.95 -11.01
CA GLU A 155 5.01 -4.73 -9.98
C GLU A 155 5.62 -6.06 -9.52
N PRO A 156 6.95 -6.14 -9.30
CA PRO A 156 7.62 -7.32 -8.78
C PRO A 156 7.03 -7.80 -7.44
N ARG A 157 6.69 -9.08 -7.39
CA ARG A 157 6.25 -9.84 -6.21
C ARG A 157 6.90 -11.21 -6.27
N ASP A 158 8.10 -11.27 -5.73
CA ASP A 158 9.00 -12.41 -5.91
C ASP A 158 8.85 -13.43 -4.79
N ASP A 159 8.97 -14.71 -5.12
CA ASP A 159 9.16 -15.73 -4.10
C ASP A 159 10.64 -15.80 -3.72
N VAL A 160 10.93 -15.69 -2.43
CA VAL A 160 12.29 -15.66 -1.89
C VAL A 160 12.53 -16.91 -1.07
N CYS A 161 13.49 -17.74 -1.51
CA CYS A 161 13.90 -18.94 -0.80
C CYS A 161 15.20 -18.68 -0.01
N PHE A 162 15.15 -19.01 1.26
CA PHE A 162 16.27 -19.00 2.19
C PHE A 162 16.69 -20.46 2.46
N ASP A 163 17.89 -20.82 2.08
CA ASP A 163 18.46 -22.16 2.29
C ASP A 163 19.78 -22.00 3.04
N GLY A 164 19.69 -22.00 4.39
CA GLY A 164 20.82 -21.75 5.25
C GLY A 164 21.44 -20.36 5.08
N VAL A 165 20.63 -19.34 4.80
CA VAL A 165 21.10 -17.96 4.60
C VAL A 165 21.45 -17.33 5.93
N PRO A 166 22.71 -16.88 6.17
CA PRO A 166 23.07 -16.23 7.41
C PRO A 166 22.46 -14.84 7.51
N ALA A 167 21.88 -14.51 8.66
CA ALA A 167 21.48 -13.15 8.97
C ALA A 167 22.72 -12.24 9.09
N LEU A 168 22.58 -11.00 8.61
CA LEU A 168 23.54 -9.93 8.91
C LEU A 168 23.36 -9.43 10.34
N GLN A 169 22.10 -9.35 10.77
CA GLN A 169 21.73 -8.93 12.11
C GLN A 169 20.38 -9.52 12.50
N ILE A 170 20.23 -9.85 13.79
CA ILE A 170 19.00 -10.36 14.40
C ILE A 170 18.65 -9.47 15.58
N PHE A 171 17.39 -9.09 15.70
CA PHE A 171 16.91 -8.21 16.76
C PHE A 171 15.44 -8.48 17.10
N ALA A 172 15.01 -8.04 18.26
CA ALA A 172 13.61 -8.12 18.68
C ALA A 172 12.79 -7.05 17.94
N GLY A 173 11.62 -7.43 17.46
CA GLY A 173 10.71 -6.52 16.76
C GLY A 173 9.27 -6.60 17.27
N ALA A 174 8.36 -6.01 16.52
CA ALA A 174 6.93 -6.08 16.80
C ALA A 174 6.37 -7.46 16.39
N SER A 175 5.23 -7.86 16.95
CA SER A 175 4.57 -9.11 16.56
C SER A 175 4.15 -9.09 15.08
N LEU A 176 4.07 -10.28 14.47
CA LEU A 176 3.60 -10.40 13.08
C LEU A 176 2.24 -9.67 12.87
N ALA A 177 1.33 -9.80 13.84
CA ALA A 177 0.02 -9.13 13.76
C ALA A 177 0.17 -7.60 13.70
N ALA A 178 1.02 -7.01 14.55
CA ALA A 178 1.28 -5.56 14.54
C ALA A 178 1.93 -5.11 13.23
N LEU A 179 2.86 -5.90 12.68
CA LEU A 179 3.50 -5.60 11.39
C LEU A 179 2.50 -5.67 10.22
N GLN A 180 1.61 -6.66 10.24
CA GLN A 180 0.52 -6.76 9.26
C GLN A 180 -0.45 -5.58 9.35
N GLU A 181 -0.77 -5.10 10.56
CA GLU A 181 -1.60 -3.90 10.75
C GLU A 181 -0.92 -2.65 10.19
N GLN A 182 0.35 -2.44 10.47
CA GLN A 182 1.10 -1.29 9.92
C GLN A 182 1.19 -1.34 8.40
N ALA A 183 1.54 -2.49 7.84
CA ALA A 183 1.58 -2.68 6.38
C ALA A 183 0.22 -2.44 5.73
N ALA A 184 -0.87 -2.93 6.34
CA ALA A 184 -2.23 -2.73 5.86
C ALA A 184 -2.65 -1.25 5.88
N LEU A 185 -2.27 -0.49 6.91
CA LEU A 185 -2.57 0.94 7.01
C LEU A 185 -1.87 1.74 5.91
N LEU A 186 -0.57 1.50 5.69
CA LEU A 186 0.18 2.16 4.62
C LEU A 186 -0.36 1.81 3.23
N ARG A 187 -0.75 0.55 3.01
CA ARG A 187 -1.40 0.12 1.77
C ARG A 187 -2.79 0.75 1.59
N ALA A 188 -3.58 0.87 2.66
CA ALA A 188 -4.86 1.57 2.62
C ALA A 188 -4.70 3.06 2.27
N ALA A 189 -3.66 3.72 2.78
CA ALA A 189 -3.32 5.09 2.42
C ALA A 189 -2.98 5.24 0.92
N GLN A 190 -2.21 4.30 0.34
CA GLN A 190 -1.96 4.29 -1.11
C GLN A 190 -3.25 4.11 -1.91
N ILE A 191 -4.12 3.17 -1.52
CA ILE A 191 -5.41 2.94 -2.17
C ILE A 191 -6.25 4.22 -2.13
N ALA A 192 -6.32 4.90 -0.98
CA ALA A 192 -7.05 6.17 -0.84
C ALA A 192 -6.56 7.23 -1.86
N GLY A 193 -5.25 7.33 -2.06
CA GLY A 193 -4.67 8.22 -3.08
C GLY A 193 -5.10 7.89 -4.51
N VAL A 194 -5.12 6.59 -4.88
CA VAL A 194 -5.62 6.17 -6.20
C VAL A 194 -7.11 6.48 -6.36
N LEU A 195 -7.93 6.23 -5.32
CA LEU A 195 -9.38 6.50 -5.34
C LEU A 195 -9.65 7.97 -5.64
N GLU A 196 -8.94 8.90 -4.99
CA GLU A 196 -9.04 10.33 -5.26
C GLU A 196 -8.69 10.65 -6.72
N LYS A 197 -7.60 10.08 -7.22
CA LYS A 197 -7.13 10.31 -8.58
C LYS A 197 -8.14 9.84 -9.62
N ILE A 198 -8.61 8.60 -9.52
CA ILE A 198 -9.53 8.05 -10.52
C ILE A 198 -10.93 8.68 -10.43
N LEU A 199 -11.37 9.13 -9.24
CA LEU A 199 -12.60 9.90 -9.10
C LEU A 199 -12.49 11.22 -9.88
N ALA A 200 -11.42 12.00 -9.67
CA ALA A 200 -11.18 13.24 -10.40
C ALA A 200 -11.12 13.02 -11.91
N MET A 201 -10.38 12.00 -12.37
CA MET A 201 -10.29 11.63 -13.79
C MET A 201 -11.65 11.27 -14.38
N THR A 202 -12.46 10.50 -13.63
CA THR A 202 -13.78 10.04 -14.10
C THR A 202 -14.78 11.20 -14.17
N VAL A 203 -14.75 12.10 -13.19
CA VAL A 203 -15.57 13.32 -13.19
C VAL A 203 -15.21 14.22 -14.38
N GLN A 204 -13.92 14.44 -14.62
CA GLN A 204 -13.43 15.21 -15.75
C GLN A 204 -13.89 14.58 -17.07
N TYR A 205 -13.63 13.29 -17.28
CA TYR A 205 -14.03 12.57 -18.47
C TYR A 205 -15.55 12.66 -18.71
N ALA A 206 -16.36 12.48 -17.70
CA ALA A 206 -17.82 12.58 -17.82
C ALA A 206 -18.28 14.00 -18.20
N GLY A 207 -17.55 15.03 -17.79
CA GLY A 207 -17.80 16.42 -18.17
C GLY A 207 -17.45 16.73 -19.62
N GLU A 208 -16.40 16.11 -20.13
CA GLU A 208 -15.86 16.35 -21.48
C GLU A 208 -16.52 15.45 -22.56
N ARG A 209 -16.76 14.18 -22.24
CA ARG A 209 -17.33 13.20 -23.18
C ARG A 209 -18.77 13.54 -23.53
N ARG A 210 -19.03 13.70 -24.82
CA ARG A 210 -20.37 14.01 -25.34
C ARG A 210 -21.00 12.81 -26.02
N GLN A 211 -22.27 12.53 -25.70
CA GLN A 211 -23.12 11.55 -26.36
C GLN A 211 -24.55 12.10 -26.40
N PHE A 212 -25.31 11.76 -27.44
CA PHE A 212 -26.69 12.24 -27.62
C PHE A 212 -26.82 13.78 -27.50
N GLY A 213 -25.84 14.50 -28.03
CA GLY A 213 -25.84 15.97 -28.10
C GLY A 213 -25.42 16.70 -26.81
N ARG A 214 -25.09 16.02 -25.72
CA ARG A 214 -24.68 16.63 -24.44
C ARG A 214 -23.58 15.86 -23.73
N ALA A 215 -22.92 16.47 -22.73
CA ALA A 215 -21.95 15.79 -21.88
C ALA A 215 -22.61 14.62 -21.13
N ILE A 216 -21.89 13.49 -20.98
CA ILE A 216 -22.46 12.31 -20.30
C ILE A 216 -22.77 12.59 -18.83
N ALA A 217 -22.05 13.51 -18.18
CA ALA A 217 -22.36 13.99 -16.83
C ALA A 217 -23.79 14.58 -16.67
N LYS A 218 -24.50 14.88 -17.76
CA LYS A 218 -25.90 15.37 -17.72
C LYS A 218 -26.93 14.24 -17.66
N PHE A 219 -26.52 12.97 -17.70
CA PHE A 219 -27.43 11.84 -17.56
C PHE A 219 -27.52 11.39 -16.10
N GLN A 220 -28.73 11.14 -15.60
CA GLN A 220 -28.96 10.79 -14.19
C GLN A 220 -28.20 9.52 -13.76
N VAL A 221 -28.12 8.51 -14.64
CA VAL A 221 -27.39 7.28 -14.33
C VAL A 221 -25.88 7.54 -14.11
N VAL A 222 -25.30 8.45 -14.90
CA VAL A 222 -23.89 8.86 -14.72
C VAL A 222 -23.70 9.62 -13.43
N GLN A 223 -24.61 10.56 -13.11
CA GLN A 223 -24.58 11.31 -11.84
C GLN A 223 -24.71 10.38 -10.63
N HIS A 224 -25.60 9.38 -10.71
CA HIS A 224 -25.77 8.39 -9.66
C HIS A 224 -24.49 7.58 -9.45
N ASN A 225 -23.88 7.06 -10.53
CA ASN A 225 -22.64 6.30 -10.45
C ASN A 225 -21.48 7.14 -9.86
N LEU A 226 -21.36 8.39 -10.27
CA LEU A 226 -20.35 9.30 -9.71
C LEU A 226 -20.60 9.60 -8.22
N ALA A 227 -21.85 9.72 -7.80
CA ALA A 227 -22.20 9.93 -6.39
C ALA A 227 -21.87 8.69 -5.55
N VAL A 228 -22.17 7.48 -6.03
CA VAL A 228 -21.80 6.22 -5.38
C VAL A 228 -20.28 6.11 -5.26
N PHE A 229 -19.57 6.36 -6.36
CA PHE A 229 -18.10 6.37 -6.37
C PHE A 229 -17.53 7.36 -5.35
N ALA A 230 -18.01 8.60 -5.34
CA ALA A 230 -17.57 9.62 -4.39
C ALA A 230 -17.84 9.19 -2.94
N GLY A 231 -18.97 8.53 -2.67
CA GLY A 231 -19.30 7.99 -1.35
C GLY A 231 -18.30 6.93 -0.88
N HIS A 232 -17.99 5.94 -1.71
CA HIS A 232 -16.98 4.91 -1.40
C HIS A 232 -15.59 5.53 -1.18
N SER A 233 -15.16 6.46 -2.05
CA SER A 233 -13.88 7.15 -1.90
C SER A 233 -13.81 7.94 -0.60
N ALA A 234 -14.84 8.72 -0.28
CA ALA A 234 -14.88 9.52 0.93
C ALA A 234 -14.86 8.66 2.20
N ALA A 235 -15.63 7.55 2.21
CA ALA A 235 -15.65 6.62 3.34
C ALA A 235 -14.27 5.97 3.56
N ALA A 236 -13.62 5.52 2.49
CA ALA A 236 -12.28 4.95 2.57
C ALA A 236 -11.25 5.96 3.07
N CYS A 237 -11.25 7.19 2.52
CA CYS A 237 -10.34 8.25 2.96
C CYS A 237 -10.53 8.61 4.43
N ALA A 238 -11.79 8.78 4.88
CA ALA A 238 -12.10 9.10 6.27
C ALA A 238 -11.68 7.97 7.23
N ALA A 239 -11.88 6.70 6.85
CA ALA A 239 -11.46 5.56 7.65
C ALA A 239 -9.93 5.48 7.77
N VAL A 240 -9.19 5.76 6.68
CA VAL A 240 -7.72 5.84 6.70
C VAL A 240 -7.25 6.98 7.60
N GLU A 241 -7.83 8.17 7.47
CA GLU A 241 -7.47 9.33 8.29
C GLU A 241 -7.71 9.06 9.79
N ALA A 242 -8.84 8.43 10.13
CA ALA A 242 -9.14 8.05 11.51
C ALA A 242 -8.13 7.02 12.05
N ALA A 243 -7.75 6.01 11.23
CA ALA A 243 -6.79 4.99 11.64
C ALA A 243 -5.37 5.55 11.80
N VAL A 244 -4.99 6.54 10.98
CA VAL A 244 -3.69 7.24 11.11
C VAL A 244 -3.65 8.08 12.37
N GLY A 245 -4.72 8.83 12.68
CA GLY A 245 -4.77 9.70 13.86
C GLY A 245 -4.84 8.96 15.21
N ALA A 246 -5.40 7.74 15.22
CA ALA A 246 -5.53 6.90 16.42
C ALA A 246 -5.37 5.40 16.07
N PRO A 247 -4.15 4.94 15.74
CA PRO A 247 -3.94 3.59 15.24
C PRO A 247 -4.26 2.55 16.33
N ASN A 248 -5.23 1.70 16.01
CA ASN A 248 -5.57 0.51 16.75
C ASN A 248 -6.14 -0.53 15.79
N PHE A 249 -6.22 -1.78 16.23
CA PHE A 249 -6.69 -2.86 15.36
C PHE A 249 -8.04 -2.58 14.69
N LEU A 250 -9.03 -2.03 15.42
CA LEU A 250 -10.37 -1.79 14.87
C LEU A 250 -10.34 -0.73 13.78
N ALA A 251 -9.62 0.37 14.03
CA ALA A 251 -9.48 1.46 13.08
C ALA A 251 -8.73 1.00 11.82
N VAL A 252 -7.62 0.27 11.97
CA VAL A 252 -6.83 -0.25 10.84
C VAL A 252 -7.64 -1.28 10.04
N ALA A 253 -8.33 -2.20 10.71
CA ALA A 253 -9.17 -3.20 10.05
C ALA A 253 -10.30 -2.54 9.26
N ALA A 254 -10.97 -1.54 9.83
CA ALA A 254 -12.00 -0.78 9.15
C ALA A 254 -11.44 0.01 7.95
N ALA A 255 -10.29 0.66 8.11
CA ALA A 255 -9.63 1.42 7.06
C ALA A 255 -9.25 0.53 5.86
N LYS A 256 -8.57 -0.62 6.13
CA LYS A 256 -8.15 -1.52 5.04
C LYS A 256 -9.35 -2.20 4.38
N ALA A 257 -10.36 -2.61 5.15
CA ALA A 257 -11.58 -3.20 4.58
C ALA A 257 -12.32 -2.18 3.70
N ALA A 258 -12.55 -0.96 4.19
CA ALA A 258 -13.23 0.09 3.42
C ALA A 258 -12.44 0.49 2.16
N ALA A 259 -11.11 0.63 2.27
CA ALA A 259 -10.26 0.95 1.12
C ALA A 259 -10.27 -0.18 0.07
N SER A 260 -10.23 -1.44 0.50
CA SER A 260 -10.27 -2.60 -0.40
C SER A 260 -11.63 -2.75 -1.10
N GLU A 261 -12.74 -2.57 -0.39
CA GLU A 261 -14.09 -2.56 -0.97
C GLU A 261 -14.24 -1.42 -1.99
N ALA A 262 -13.85 -0.20 -1.59
CA ALA A 262 -13.88 0.96 -2.46
C ALA A 262 -13.04 0.78 -3.72
N ALA A 263 -11.90 0.08 -3.65
CA ALA A 263 -11.04 -0.20 -4.79
C ALA A 263 -11.76 -1.02 -5.88
N GLY A 264 -12.55 -2.03 -5.47
CA GLY A 264 -13.35 -2.84 -6.39
C GLY A 264 -14.47 -2.04 -7.04
N GLU A 265 -15.30 -1.38 -6.23
CA GLU A 265 -16.47 -0.61 -6.69
C GLU A 265 -16.05 0.59 -7.56
N ALA A 266 -15.06 1.34 -7.12
CA ALA A 266 -14.54 2.49 -7.85
C ALA A 266 -13.97 2.11 -9.22
N ALA A 267 -13.18 1.03 -9.29
CA ALA A 267 -12.65 0.55 -10.56
C ALA A 267 -13.76 0.14 -11.53
N ALA A 268 -14.79 -0.59 -11.05
CA ALA A 268 -15.93 -1.00 -11.86
C ALA A 268 -16.71 0.21 -12.41
N ILE A 269 -17.01 1.19 -11.57
CA ILE A 269 -17.72 2.42 -11.97
C ILE A 269 -16.89 3.24 -12.95
N ALA A 270 -15.59 3.43 -12.68
CA ALA A 270 -14.70 4.19 -13.55
C ALA A 270 -14.63 3.56 -14.95
N HIS A 271 -14.42 2.25 -15.05
CA HIS A 271 -14.41 1.54 -16.33
C HIS A 271 -15.76 1.59 -17.05
N GLN A 272 -16.88 1.46 -16.32
CA GLN A 272 -18.21 1.59 -16.89
C GLN A 272 -18.43 2.97 -17.52
N LEU A 273 -17.97 4.04 -16.89
CA LEU A 273 -18.17 5.41 -17.36
C LEU A 273 -17.21 5.79 -18.51
N HIS A 274 -15.97 5.29 -18.49
CA HIS A 274 -15.01 5.52 -19.58
C HIS A 274 -15.33 4.64 -20.82
N GLY A 275 -15.91 3.46 -20.61
CA GLY A 275 -16.14 2.48 -21.67
C GLY A 275 -14.83 1.91 -22.21
N ALA A 276 -14.79 1.59 -23.51
CA ALA A 276 -13.65 0.90 -24.14
C ALA A 276 -12.31 1.64 -23.95
N ILE A 277 -12.28 2.97 -23.97
CA ILE A 277 -11.05 3.75 -23.84
C ILE A 277 -10.35 3.52 -22.49
N GLY A 278 -11.11 3.26 -21.42
CA GLY A 278 -10.54 2.98 -20.11
C GLY A 278 -9.71 1.71 -20.03
N PHE A 279 -9.83 0.82 -21.02
CA PHE A 279 -9.05 -0.43 -21.11
C PHE A 279 -7.88 -0.35 -22.11
N THR A 280 -7.75 0.76 -22.84
CA THR A 280 -6.69 0.95 -23.83
C THR A 280 -5.50 1.68 -23.25
N GLU A 281 -4.33 1.54 -23.88
CA GLU A 281 -3.11 2.27 -23.53
C GLU A 281 -3.18 3.79 -23.81
N GLU A 282 -4.21 4.22 -24.57
CA GLU A 282 -4.44 5.63 -24.88
C GLU A 282 -4.94 6.44 -23.66
N HIS A 283 -5.42 5.76 -22.62
CA HIS A 283 -5.94 6.38 -21.42
C HIS A 283 -5.35 5.74 -20.17
N ASP A 284 -4.84 6.55 -19.24
CA ASP A 284 -4.11 6.08 -18.06
C ASP A 284 -4.95 5.33 -17.01
N LEU A 285 -6.29 5.30 -17.13
CA LEU A 285 -7.18 4.67 -16.14
C LEU A 285 -6.77 3.24 -15.79
N HIS A 286 -6.41 2.44 -16.80
CA HIS A 286 -6.03 1.04 -16.61
C HIS A 286 -4.84 0.85 -15.65
N ARG A 287 -3.90 1.80 -15.58
CA ARG A 287 -2.75 1.75 -14.66
C ARG A 287 -3.21 1.87 -13.22
N TYR A 288 -4.07 2.82 -12.96
CA TYR A 288 -4.64 3.05 -11.63
C TYR A 288 -5.53 1.90 -11.18
N THR A 289 -6.38 1.38 -12.04
CA THR A 289 -7.28 0.28 -11.68
C THR A 289 -6.54 -1.05 -11.50
N LYS A 290 -5.48 -1.32 -12.26
CA LYS A 290 -4.56 -2.45 -12.01
C LYS A 290 -3.88 -2.32 -10.63
N ALA A 291 -3.41 -1.12 -10.25
CA ALA A 291 -2.84 -0.86 -8.94
C ALA A 291 -3.88 -1.10 -7.83
N LEU A 292 -5.13 -0.60 -7.98
CA LEU A 292 -6.21 -0.87 -7.03
C LEU A 292 -6.49 -2.37 -6.86
N TRP A 293 -6.59 -3.12 -7.94
CA TRP A 293 -6.85 -4.56 -7.87
C TRP A 293 -5.70 -5.34 -7.25
N ALA A 294 -4.44 -4.93 -7.51
CA ALA A 294 -3.27 -5.54 -6.89
C ALA A 294 -3.22 -5.23 -5.38
N TRP A 295 -3.32 -3.96 -5.02
CA TRP A 295 -3.16 -3.49 -3.65
C TRP A 295 -4.35 -3.84 -2.74
N ARG A 296 -5.55 -4.05 -3.31
CA ARG A 296 -6.70 -4.61 -2.60
C ARG A 296 -6.38 -5.93 -1.93
N GLU A 297 -5.71 -6.83 -2.66
CA GLU A 297 -5.37 -8.18 -2.17
C GLU A 297 -4.12 -8.19 -1.28
N GLU A 298 -3.27 -7.16 -1.35
CA GLU A 298 -2.05 -7.09 -0.57
C GLU A 298 -2.32 -6.65 0.87
N CYS A 299 -1.60 -7.23 1.82
CA CYS A 299 -1.80 -7.04 3.27
C CYS A 299 -3.23 -7.40 3.75
N GLY A 300 -3.89 -8.35 3.07
CA GLY A 300 -5.26 -8.79 3.35
C GLY A 300 -6.32 -7.96 2.62
N ASN A 301 -7.35 -8.62 2.08
CA ASN A 301 -8.49 -7.96 1.43
C ASN A 301 -9.63 -7.64 2.41
N GLU A 302 -10.72 -7.05 1.91
CA GLU A 302 -11.89 -6.70 2.74
C GLU A 302 -12.53 -7.91 3.42
N GLY A 303 -12.55 -9.07 2.76
CA GLY A 303 -13.11 -10.30 3.35
C GLY A 303 -12.32 -10.78 4.56
N GLU A 304 -10.99 -10.75 4.47
CA GLU A 304 -10.11 -11.14 5.56
C GLU A 304 -10.20 -10.14 6.73
N TRP A 305 -10.12 -8.84 6.46
CA TRP A 305 -10.18 -7.84 7.52
C TRP A 305 -11.56 -7.78 8.19
N ASN A 306 -12.64 -7.92 7.43
CA ASN A 306 -14.00 -8.02 7.98
C ASN A 306 -14.16 -9.27 8.85
N SER A 307 -13.59 -10.41 8.46
CA SER A 307 -13.61 -11.64 9.25
C SER A 307 -12.86 -11.46 10.57
N ARG A 308 -11.64 -10.89 10.54
CA ARG A 308 -10.83 -10.60 11.74
C ARG A 308 -11.54 -9.60 12.67
N LEU A 309 -12.16 -8.56 12.09
CA LEU A 309 -12.94 -7.56 12.83
C LEU A 309 -14.15 -8.21 13.50
N GLY A 310 -14.93 -8.99 12.74
CA GLY A 310 -16.10 -9.69 13.23
C GLY A 310 -15.77 -10.66 14.37
N ALA A 311 -14.68 -11.42 14.24
CA ALA A 311 -14.22 -12.34 15.29
C ALA A 311 -13.87 -11.60 16.58
N LYS A 312 -13.19 -10.44 16.48
CA LYS A 312 -12.81 -9.63 17.66
C LYS A 312 -14.02 -9.00 18.34
N VAL A 313 -14.99 -8.53 17.56
CA VAL A 313 -16.26 -8.00 18.09
C VAL A 313 -17.08 -9.10 18.76
N ALA A 314 -17.21 -10.27 18.12
CA ALA A 314 -17.92 -11.40 18.68
C ALA A 314 -17.33 -11.89 20.03
N ALA A 315 -15.99 -11.92 20.14
CA ALA A 315 -15.30 -12.31 21.38
C ALA A 315 -15.57 -11.35 22.56
N ARG A 316 -15.88 -10.06 22.28
CA ARG A 316 -16.19 -9.05 23.30
C ARG A 316 -17.66 -8.97 23.66
N GLY A 317 -18.53 -9.58 22.87
CA GLY A 317 -19.98 -9.54 22.99
C GLY A 317 -20.62 -8.27 22.41
N GLY A 318 -21.85 -8.37 21.94
CA GLY A 318 -22.55 -7.31 21.21
C GLY A 318 -22.74 -6.02 22.02
N ALA A 319 -22.84 -6.10 23.34
CA ALA A 319 -22.97 -4.92 24.21
C ALA A 319 -21.74 -4.00 24.21
N ALA A 320 -20.56 -4.53 23.86
CA ALA A 320 -19.31 -3.75 23.80
C ALA A 320 -19.15 -3.00 22.47
N LEU A 321 -19.89 -3.38 21.41
CA LEU A 321 -19.69 -2.84 20.06
C LEU A 321 -19.94 -1.33 19.99
N TRP A 322 -21.09 -0.88 20.44
CA TRP A 322 -21.46 0.54 20.33
C TRP A 322 -20.56 1.48 21.15
N PRO A 323 -20.24 1.16 22.43
CA PRO A 323 -19.25 1.92 23.17
C PRO A 323 -17.86 1.97 22.50
N GLU A 324 -17.48 0.92 21.77
CA GLU A 324 -16.18 0.87 21.11
C GLU A 324 -16.14 1.75 19.84
N ILE A 325 -17.19 1.72 19.02
CA ILE A 325 -17.32 2.59 17.85
C ILE A 325 -17.35 4.08 18.25
N THR A 326 -18.03 4.40 19.35
CA THR A 326 -18.20 5.79 19.78
C THR A 326 -17.04 6.35 20.60
N ARG A 327 -16.18 5.50 21.17
CA ARG A 327 -14.95 5.94 21.87
C ARG A 327 -13.81 6.36 20.95
N SER A 328 -13.85 5.96 19.72
CA SER A 328 -12.79 6.29 18.72
C SER A 328 -12.86 7.74 18.20
N GLY A 329 -13.72 8.59 18.77
CA GLY A 329 -13.94 9.98 18.37
C GLY A 329 -13.63 11.03 19.45
N GLY A 330 -12.83 10.68 20.45
CA GLY A 330 -12.45 11.62 21.52
C GLY A 330 -10.94 11.78 21.62
#